data_375634955d6b711809734bc83abd06a9
#
_entry.id   375634955d6b711809734bc83abd06a9
#
_cell.length_a   1.000
_cell.length_b   1.000
_cell.length_c   1.000
_cell.angle_alpha   90.00
_cell.angle_beta   90.00
_cell.angle_gamma   90.00
#
_symmetry.space_group_name_H-M   'P 1'
#
loop_
_entity.id
_entity.type
_entity.pdbx_description
1 polymer ?
#
loop_
_entity_poly.entity_id
_entity_poly.type
_entity_poly.pdbx_seq_one_letter_code
_entity_poly.pdbx_strand_id
1 'polypeptide(L)'
;MTFTRQLNPGTPTVGESFEEAIEVRRRGWVPAPWVEVRDLSQIPDYQPGRVISLSGEVVKWKSRGVYRRRGWMAFGPTSLRVREPFGLFDKELKLTQRTSVLVYPRVRPIPDLLTPSAQQVGNSPSFGAWADYPPETGGVRDYTTGDSFGRIHWALSARHGRLMSKTFEQPLTTDLWILLDLDRNVHTGEGEESTVEYAISLAASMASQVHSRGRQVGLIANDSKGTILEPHRAVRQDRLILDYLAVAQADGRTPLTQTLAWDKIRRLPRRAIAVITPSADPAWVRLLQSVRGRRSTLIVFYLDVGSFGGPDQNPSFDLGQDVDLYVVRRGDDFARLVRTRDAIRIA
;
A
#
# COMPACT_ATOMS: atom_id res chain seq x y z
N MET A 1 -21.59 -31.90 21.09
CA MET A 1 -20.83 -30.72 21.44
C MET A 1 -20.95 -29.69 20.34
N THR A 2 -20.94 -28.41 20.66
CA THR A 2 -20.89 -27.30 19.69
C THR A 2 -19.66 -26.45 20.01
N PHE A 3 -19.03 -25.93 18.95
CA PHE A 3 -17.90 -25.04 19.03
C PHE A 3 -18.29 -23.72 18.33
N THR A 4 -18.00 -22.62 18.95
CA THR A 4 -18.25 -21.30 18.38
C THR A 4 -16.98 -20.46 18.51
N ARG A 5 -16.65 -19.76 17.44
CA ARG A 5 -15.53 -18.83 17.34
C ARG A 5 -16.06 -17.45 16.99
N GLN A 6 -15.66 -16.43 17.72
CA GLN A 6 -15.95 -15.04 17.42
C GLN A 6 -14.66 -14.26 17.33
N LEU A 7 -14.45 -13.63 16.19
CA LEU A 7 -13.32 -12.72 15.91
C LEU A 7 -13.83 -11.28 15.94
N ASN A 8 -13.00 -10.35 16.38
CA ASN A 8 -13.34 -8.94 16.24
C ASN A 8 -13.52 -8.59 14.75
N PRO A 9 -14.68 -8.05 14.35
CA PRO A 9 -14.87 -7.60 12.97
C PRO A 9 -13.99 -6.38 12.71
N GLY A 10 -13.29 -6.36 11.59
CA GLY A 10 -12.45 -5.24 11.18
C GLY A 10 -11.73 -5.52 9.86
N THR A 11 -10.97 -4.54 9.42
CA THR A 11 -10.04 -4.63 8.31
C THR A 11 -8.61 -4.64 8.87
N PRO A 12 -8.12 -5.79 9.38
CA PRO A 12 -6.84 -5.84 10.06
C PRO A 12 -5.68 -5.59 9.11
N THR A 13 -4.62 -4.99 9.64
CA THR A 13 -3.35 -4.78 8.94
C THR A 13 -2.24 -5.63 9.56
N VAL A 14 -1.18 -5.86 8.79
CA VAL A 14 0.01 -6.56 9.29
C VAL A 14 0.59 -5.83 10.50
N GLY A 15 0.85 -6.58 11.56
CA GLY A 15 1.32 -6.08 12.85
C GLY A 15 0.24 -5.82 13.88
N GLU A 16 -1.04 -5.82 13.49
CA GLU A 16 -2.15 -5.69 14.45
C GLU A 16 -2.39 -6.99 15.21
N SER A 17 -2.75 -6.82 16.49
CA SER A 17 -3.17 -7.95 17.34
C SER A 17 -4.66 -8.23 17.16
N PHE A 18 -5.03 -9.49 17.21
CA PHE A 18 -6.41 -9.92 17.27
C PHE A 18 -6.71 -10.67 18.55
N GLU A 19 -7.96 -10.66 18.93
CA GLU A 19 -8.49 -11.48 20.01
C GLU A 19 -9.64 -12.31 19.44
N GLU A 20 -9.61 -13.61 19.67
CA GLU A 20 -10.75 -14.47 19.41
C GLU A 20 -11.35 -14.99 20.71
N ALA A 21 -12.67 -15.02 20.77
CA ALA A 21 -13.40 -15.68 21.83
C ALA A 21 -13.87 -17.05 21.33
N ILE A 22 -13.50 -18.08 22.09
CA ILE A 22 -13.86 -19.48 21.78
C ILE A 22 -14.81 -19.98 22.87
N GLU A 23 -15.90 -20.59 22.42
CA GLU A 23 -16.87 -21.22 23.30
C GLU A 23 -17.06 -22.68 22.86
N VAL A 24 -16.91 -23.61 23.80
CA VAL A 24 -17.26 -25.02 23.65
C VAL A 24 -18.42 -25.34 24.57
N ARG A 25 -19.52 -25.82 23.97
CA ARG A 25 -20.75 -26.15 24.70
C ARG A 25 -21.03 -27.66 24.57
N ARG A 26 -21.28 -28.29 25.70
CA ARG A 26 -21.76 -29.67 25.76
C ARG A 26 -23.25 -29.75 25.49
N ARG A 27 -23.65 -30.71 24.67
CA ARG A 27 -25.05 -31.12 24.55
C ARG A 27 -25.21 -32.50 25.19
N GLY A 28 -26.09 -32.63 26.13
CA GLY A 28 -26.35 -33.87 26.87
C GLY A 28 -25.86 -33.76 28.32
N TRP A 29 -26.19 -34.79 29.11
CA TRP A 29 -26.01 -34.82 30.57
C TRP A 29 -24.68 -35.44 31.01
N VAL A 30 -24.03 -36.23 30.13
CA VAL A 30 -22.78 -36.90 30.48
C VAL A 30 -21.61 -35.89 30.52
N PRO A 31 -20.91 -35.75 31.66
CA PRO A 31 -19.72 -34.92 31.73
C PRO A 31 -18.61 -35.40 30.78
N ALA A 32 -17.85 -34.44 30.25
CA ALA A 32 -16.64 -34.72 29.45
C ALA A 32 -15.44 -34.11 30.16
N PRO A 33 -14.81 -34.84 31.09
CA PRO A 33 -13.75 -34.28 31.94
C PRO A 33 -12.48 -33.93 31.18
N TRP A 34 -12.28 -34.55 30.01
CA TRP A 34 -11.10 -34.34 29.20
C TRP A 34 -11.48 -34.14 27.72
N VAL A 35 -11.39 -32.88 27.26
CA VAL A 35 -11.62 -32.53 25.86
C VAL A 35 -10.41 -31.79 25.33
N GLU A 36 -9.73 -32.41 24.39
CA GLU A 36 -8.62 -31.78 23.68
C GLU A 36 -9.17 -31.01 22.49
N VAL A 37 -8.96 -29.69 22.49
CA VAL A 37 -9.30 -28.80 21.38
C VAL A 37 -8.05 -28.61 20.53
N ARG A 38 -8.08 -29.11 19.30
CA ARG A 38 -7.00 -28.93 18.31
C ARG A 38 -7.47 -27.97 17.25
N ASP A 39 -6.74 -26.89 17.12
CA ASP A 39 -6.98 -25.89 16.08
C ASP A 39 -5.92 -26.00 14.98
N LEU A 40 -6.36 -26.03 13.73
CA LEU A 40 -5.50 -26.15 12.56
C LEU A 40 -5.46 -24.84 11.77
N SER A 41 -5.60 -23.70 12.44
CA SER A 41 -5.48 -22.38 11.84
C SER A 41 -4.10 -22.20 11.22
N GLN A 42 -4.06 -21.64 10.02
CA GLN A 42 -2.82 -21.39 9.27
C GLN A 42 -2.25 -20.00 9.58
N ILE A 43 -2.18 -19.65 10.84
CA ILE A 43 -1.67 -18.36 11.30
C ILE A 43 -0.32 -18.59 11.99
N PRO A 44 0.76 -17.93 11.52
CA PRO A 44 2.06 -18.09 12.15
C PRO A 44 2.03 -17.74 13.63
N ASP A 45 2.71 -18.56 14.44
CA ASP A 45 2.87 -18.38 15.90
C ASP A 45 1.55 -18.35 16.70
N TYR A 46 0.45 -18.87 16.12
CA TYR A 46 -0.84 -18.88 16.76
C TYR A 46 -1.37 -20.30 16.99
N GLN A 47 -1.52 -20.70 18.22
CA GLN A 47 -1.98 -22.03 18.63
C GLN A 47 -3.04 -21.89 19.75
N PRO A 48 -4.32 -21.67 19.42
CA PRO A 48 -5.38 -21.51 20.43
C PRO A 48 -5.85 -22.82 21.05
N GLY A 49 -5.35 -23.96 20.55
CA GLY A 49 -5.70 -25.29 21.03
C GLY A 49 -5.32 -25.49 22.50
N ARG A 50 -6.18 -26.16 23.25
CA ARG A 50 -5.98 -26.47 24.66
C ARG A 50 -6.79 -27.66 25.10
N VAL A 51 -6.41 -28.23 26.23
CA VAL A 51 -7.23 -29.24 26.93
C VAL A 51 -8.16 -28.52 27.90
N ILE A 52 -9.43 -28.87 27.88
CA ILE A 52 -10.48 -28.30 28.74
C ILE A 52 -11.24 -29.39 29.45
N SER A 53 -11.84 -29.08 30.60
CA SER A 53 -12.81 -29.92 31.28
C SER A 53 -14.21 -29.36 31.06
N LEU A 54 -15.09 -30.16 30.43
CA LEU A 54 -16.51 -29.86 30.26
C LEU A 54 -17.36 -30.58 31.32
N SER A 55 -16.99 -30.39 32.61
CA SER A 55 -17.81 -30.87 33.74
C SER A 55 -19.12 -30.08 33.83
N GLY A 56 -19.11 -28.78 33.45
CA GLY A 56 -20.28 -27.95 33.25
C GLY A 56 -20.79 -27.96 31.80
N GLU A 57 -21.76 -27.10 31.49
CA GLU A 57 -22.35 -27.01 30.14
C GLU A 57 -21.47 -26.28 29.14
N VAL A 58 -20.71 -25.28 29.58
CA VAL A 58 -19.99 -24.34 28.69
C VAL A 58 -18.61 -24.02 29.27
N VAL A 59 -17.61 -24.01 28.39
CA VAL A 59 -16.27 -23.45 28.67
C VAL A 59 -15.98 -22.38 27.63
N LYS A 60 -15.54 -21.22 28.14
CA LYS A 60 -15.16 -20.06 27.31
C LYS A 60 -13.73 -19.66 27.61
N TRP A 61 -13.00 -19.25 26.58
CA TRP A 61 -11.70 -18.62 26.77
C TRP A 61 -11.43 -17.65 25.61
N LYS A 62 -10.45 -16.79 25.81
CA LYS A 62 -9.94 -15.88 24.79
C LYS A 62 -8.53 -16.28 24.41
N SER A 63 -8.23 -16.16 23.14
CA SER A 63 -6.88 -16.35 22.59
C SER A 63 -6.49 -15.10 21.82
N ARG A 64 -5.21 -14.76 21.87
CA ARG A 64 -4.65 -13.58 21.21
C ARG A 64 -3.55 -14.01 20.26
N GLY A 65 -3.46 -13.29 19.13
CA GLY A 65 -2.39 -13.45 18.16
C GLY A 65 -2.08 -12.14 17.45
N VAL A 66 -1.14 -12.18 16.53
CA VAL A 66 -0.73 -11.03 15.71
C VAL A 66 -0.78 -11.44 14.25
N TYR A 67 -1.32 -10.58 13.40
CA TYR A 67 -1.29 -10.78 11.95
C TYR A 67 0.11 -10.45 11.42
N ARG A 68 0.92 -11.50 11.17
CA ARG A 68 2.30 -11.33 10.70
C ARG A 68 2.45 -11.24 9.18
N ARG A 69 1.43 -11.63 8.43
CA ARG A 69 1.45 -11.62 6.97
C ARG A 69 0.15 -11.02 6.44
N ARG A 70 0.23 -10.35 5.31
CA ARG A 70 -0.96 -9.92 4.57
C ARG A 70 -1.58 -11.09 3.81
N GLY A 71 -2.79 -10.88 3.33
CA GLY A 71 -3.54 -11.87 2.54
C GLY A 71 -4.61 -12.58 3.33
N TRP A 72 -5.16 -13.61 2.73
CA TRP A 72 -6.21 -14.41 3.36
C TRP A 72 -5.64 -15.27 4.48
N MET A 73 -6.12 -15.05 5.70
CA MET A 73 -5.83 -15.85 6.87
C MET A 73 -7.05 -16.68 7.23
N ALA A 74 -6.85 -17.99 7.38
CA ALA A 74 -7.92 -18.92 7.73
C ALA A 74 -7.77 -19.39 9.18
N PHE A 75 -8.84 -19.19 9.95
CA PHE A 75 -9.02 -19.74 11.28
C PHE A 75 -9.77 -21.07 11.19
N GLY A 76 -9.27 -22.10 11.83
CA GLY A 76 -9.76 -23.49 11.72
C GLY A 76 -9.16 -24.23 10.50
N PRO A 77 -9.60 -25.47 10.28
CA PRO A 77 -10.62 -26.21 11.00
C PRO A 77 -10.22 -26.56 12.43
N THR A 78 -11.19 -26.93 13.25
CA THR A 78 -10.96 -27.31 14.65
C THR A 78 -11.44 -28.75 14.87
N SER A 79 -10.71 -29.54 15.65
CA SER A 79 -11.20 -30.84 16.13
C SER A 79 -11.32 -30.85 17.64
N LEU A 80 -12.36 -31.52 18.14
CA LEU A 80 -12.60 -31.76 19.53
C LEU A 80 -12.42 -33.26 19.77
N ARG A 81 -11.40 -33.64 20.52
CA ARG A 81 -11.14 -35.03 20.86
C ARG A 81 -11.50 -35.25 22.33
N VAL A 82 -12.46 -36.13 22.54
CA VAL A 82 -12.94 -36.49 23.89
C VAL A 82 -12.33 -37.81 24.26
N ARG A 83 -11.64 -37.86 25.38
CA ARG A 83 -11.07 -39.06 25.98
C ARG A 83 -11.54 -39.21 27.41
N GLU A 84 -11.75 -40.39 27.85
CA GLU A 84 -11.92 -40.68 29.26
C GLU A 84 -10.58 -41.16 29.86
N PRO A 85 -10.38 -41.08 31.19
CA PRO A 85 -9.08 -41.36 31.82
C PRO A 85 -8.55 -42.77 31.63
N PHE A 86 -9.42 -43.72 31.38
CA PHE A 86 -9.06 -45.17 31.30
C PHE A 86 -8.77 -45.65 29.86
N GLY A 87 -8.98 -44.76 28.85
CA GLY A 87 -8.70 -45.05 27.45
C GLY A 87 -9.73 -45.96 26.75
N LEU A 88 -10.88 -46.22 27.39
CA LEU A 88 -11.95 -47.03 26.83
C LEU A 88 -12.74 -46.35 25.73
N PHE A 89 -12.80 -44.98 25.78
CA PHE A 89 -13.50 -44.17 24.81
C PHE A 89 -12.59 -43.08 24.27
N ASP A 90 -12.46 -43.02 22.95
CA ASP A 90 -11.76 -41.96 22.21
C ASP A 90 -12.65 -41.56 21.03
N LYS A 91 -13.20 -40.37 21.06
CA LYS A 91 -14.06 -39.86 20.01
C LYS A 91 -13.58 -38.50 19.53
N GLU A 92 -13.36 -38.37 18.23
CA GLU A 92 -13.02 -37.13 17.57
C GLU A 92 -14.21 -36.54 16.82
N LEU A 93 -14.51 -35.27 17.05
CA LEU A 93 -15.48 -34.47 16.31
C LEU A 93 -14.70 -33.45 15.47
N LYS A 94 -14.68 -33.62 14.16
CA LYS A 94 -14.05 -32.72 13.22
C LYS A 94 -15.05 -31.63 12.79
N LEU A 95 -14.68 -30.38 13.03
CA LEU A 95 -15.46 -29.20 12.69
C LEU A 95 -14.80 -28.56 11.48
N THR A 96 -15.42 -28.72 10.32
CA THR A 96 -14.87 -28.25 9.04
C THR A 96 -15.03 -26.73 8.83
N GLN A 97 -15.76 -26.05 9.71
CA GLN A 97 -15.99 -24.63 9.60
C GLN A 97 -14.67 -23.84 9.65
N ARG A 98 -14.50 -22.96 8.68
CA ARG A 98 -13.37 -22.01 8.61
C ARG A 98 -13.91 -20.58 8.60
N THR A 99 -13.20 -19.69 9.26
CA THR A 99 -13.44 -18.25 9.17
C THR A 99 -12.23 -17.64 8.47
N SER A 100 -12.44 -16.92 7.37
CA SER A 100 -11.37 -16.27 6.63
C SER A 100 -11.40 -14.78 6.85
N VAL A 101 -10.24 -14.19 7.07
CA VAL A 101 -10.03 -12.75 7.26
C VAL A 101 -9.01 -12.29 6.25
N LEU A 102 -9.29 -11.19 5.55
CA LEU A 102 -8.32 -10.54 4.67
C LEU A 102 -7.50 -9.55 5.49
N VAL A 103 -6.19 -9.78 5.57
CA VAL A 103 -5.23 -8.94 6.26
C VAL A 103 -4.56 -8.00 5.26
N TYR A 104 -4.63 -6.71 5.52
CA TYR A 104 -4.09 -5.67 4.64
C TYR A 104 -2.59 -5.46 4.86
N PRO A 105 -1.85 -4.94 3.87
CA PRO A 105 -0.47 -4.55 4.04
C PRO A 105 -0.34 -3.44 5.09
N ARG A 106 0.81 -3.38 5.73
CA ARG A 106 1.11 -2.35 6.71
C ARG A 106 1.21 -0.99 6.04
N VAL A 107 0.39 -0.03 6.50
CA VAL A 107 0.47 1.37 6.08
C VAL A 107 1.36 2.12 7.07
N ARG A 108 2.42 2.76 6.57
CA ARG A 108 3.37 3.55 7.35
C ARG A 108 3.34 5.01 6.91
N PRO A 109 3.62 5.96 7.79
CA PRO A 109 3.83 7.34 7.37
C PRO A 109 4.97 7.41 6.35
N ILE A 110 4.80 8.22 5.31
CA ILE A 110 5.82 8.51 4.29
C ILE A 110 5.98 10.03 4.15
N PRO A 111 7.11 10.52 3.64
CA PRO A 111 7.28 11.94 3.37
C PRO A 111 6.17 12.50 2.50
N ASP A 112 5.94 13.80 2.58
CA ASP A 112 4.97 14.45 1.71
C ASP A 112 5.49 14.54 0.28
N LEU A 113 5.07 13.59 -0.56
CA LEU A 113 5.56 13.41 -1.92
C LEU A 113 4.97 14.41 -2.94
N LEU A 114 3.83 14.99 -2.62
CA LEU A 114 3.05 15.81 -3.57
C LEU A 114 3.01 17.29 -3.20
N THR A 115 3.66 17.67 -2.13
CA THR A 115 3.82 19.08 -1.76
C THR A 115 5.15 19.58 -2.31
N PRO A 116 5.16 20.63 -3.16
CA PRO A 116 6.40 21.26 -3.59
C PRO A 116 7.19 21.69 -2.37
N SER A 117 8.47 21.29 -2.26
CA SER A 117 9.31 21.76 -1.15
C SER A 117 9.38 23.29 -1.18
N ALA A 118 9.28 23.92 -0.01
CA ALA A 118 9.30 25.39 0.13
C ALA A 118 10.53 26.05 -0.55
N GLN A 119 11.61 25.29 -0.79
CA GLN A 119 12.80 25.75 -1.53
C GLN A 119 12.59 25.86 -3.04
N GLN A 120 11.57 25.19 -3.62
CA GLN A 120 11.21 25.33 -5.03
C GLN A 120 10.37 26.60 -5.30
N VAL A 121 9.83 27.23 -4.25
CA VAL A 121 8.99 28.42 -4.34
C VAL A 121 9.83 29.68 -4.67
N GLY A 122 11.12 29.66 -4.42
CA GLY A 122 11.98 30.88 -4.52
C GLY A 122 12.65 31.14 -5.88
N ASN A 123 12.97 30.13 -6.69
CA ASN A 123 13.86 30.34 -7.86
C ASN A 123 13.62 29.47 -9.10
N SER A 124 12.48 28.81 -9.24
CA SER A 124 12.19 28.04 -10.46
C SER A 124 11.15 28.70 -11.33
N PRO A 125 11.47 28.97 -12.62
CA PRO A 125 10.46 29.40 -13.60
C PRO A 125 9.35 28.35 -13.81
N SER A 126 9.46 27.19 -13.21
CA SER A 126 8.53 26.06 -13.32
C SER A 126 7.26 26.17 -12.46
N PHE A 127 7.15 27.15 -11.55
CA PHE A 127 5.87 27.40 -10.84
C PHE A 127 4.75 27.87 -11.78
N GLY A 128 5.09 28.36 -13.00
CA GLY A 128 4.13 28.61 -14.07
C GLY A 128 3.70 27.36 -14.85
N ALA A 129 4.36 26.21 -14.64
CA ALA A 129 4.18 25.01 -15.45
C ALA A 129 3.04 24.10 -15.00
N TRP A 130 2.49 24.30 -13.80
CA TRP A 130 1.30 23.63 -13.29
C TRP A 130 0.00 24.21 -13.82
N ALA A 131 0.07 25.27 -14.66
CA ALA A 131 -1.04 26.10 -15.10
C ALA A 131 -1.45 25.85 -16.55
N ASP A 132 -1.38 24.66 -17.08
CA ASP A 132 -1.85 24.33 -18.44
C ASP A 132 -3.19 23.59 -18.50
N TYR A 133 -3.91 23.52 -17.40
CA TYR A 133 -5.35 23.72 -17.53
C TYR A 133 -5.54 25.24 -17.64
N PRO A 134 -6.38 25.76 -18.58
CA PRO A 134 -6.84 27.11 -18.40
C PRO A 134 -7.41 27.12 -17.00
N PRO A 135 -6.79 27.87 -16.05
CA PRO A 135 -7.28 27.83 -14.68
C PRO A 135 -8.70 28.31 -14.81
N GLU A 136 -9.67 27.47 -14.48
CA GLU A 136 -11.02 27.93 -14.28
C GLU A 136 -10.86 29.07 -13.30
N THR A 137 -11.22 30.26 -13.74
CA THR A 137 -11.08 31.48 -12.98
C THR A 137 -11.99 31.27 -11.77
N GLY A 138 -11.42 30.79 -10.65
CA GLY A 138 -12.15 30.51 -9.41
C GLY A 138 -12.70 31.77 -8.77
N GLY A 139 -12.27 32.94 -9.30
CA GLY A 139 -12.74 34.22 -8.84
C GLY A 139 -11.85 35.37 -9.32
N VAL A 140 -12.25 36.56 -9.00
CA VAL A 140 -11.49 37.78 -9.26
C VAL A 140 -11.48 38.60 -7.97
N ARG A 141 -10.30 39.04 -7.55
CA ARG A 141 -10.13 39.96 -6.40
C ARG A 141 -9.50 41.26 -6.82
N ASP A 142 -9.54 42.25 -5.97
CA ASP A 142 -8.84 43.50 -6.21
C ASP A 142 -7.32 43.23 -6.33
N TYR A 143 -6.69 43.91 -7.27
CA TYR A 143 -5.24 43.86 -7.45
C TYR A 143 -4.52 44.44 -6.22
N THR A 144 -3.53 43.76 -5.72
CA THR A 144 -2.64 44.25 -4.66
C THR A 144 -1.24 44.41 -5.19
N THR A 145 -0.53 45.44 -4.67
CA THR A 145 0.87 45.72 -5.05
C THR A 145 1.73 44.47 -4.77
N GLY A 146 2.29 43.89 -5.85
CA GLY A 146 3.03 42.64 -5.80
C GLY A 146 2.41 41.51 -6.63
N ASP A 147 1.18 41.67 -7.10
CA ASP A 147 0.59 40.70 -8.05
C ASP A 147 1.26 40.86 -9.43
N SER A 148 1.48 39.75 -10.11
CA SER A 148 2.01 39.74 -11.46
C SER A 148 1.02 40.37 -12.46
N PHE A 149 1.49 41.27 -13.31
CA PHE A 149 0.69 41.93 -14.37
C PHE A 149 -0.01 40.90 -15.31
N GLY A 150 0.56 39.74 -15.53
CA GLY A 150 -0.06 38.68 -16.31
C GLY A 150 -1.33 38.05 -15.69
N ARG A 151 -1.60 38.36 -14.41
CA ARG A 151 -2.81 37.91 -13.69
C ARG A 151 -3.94 38.93 -13.73
N ILE A 152 -3.74 40.11 -14.31
CA ILE A 152 -4.80 41.12 -14.41
C ILE A 152 -5.90 40.63 -15.35
N HIS A 153 -7.13 40.73 -14.86
CA HIS A 153 -8.32 40.45 -15.69
C HIS A 153 -8.77 41.73 -16.39
N TRP A 154 -8.15 42.07 -17.50
CA TRP A 154 -8.33 43.34 -18.18
C TRP A 154 -9.80 43.70 -18.48
N ALA A 155 -10.60 42.75 -18.94
CA ALA A 155 -12.01 42.96 -19.26
C ALA A 155 -12.85 43.37 -18.02
N LEU A 156 -12.63 42.69 -16.86
CA LEU A 156 -13.31 43.03 -15.62
C LEU A 156 -12.75 44.32 -15.00
N SER A 157 -11.42 44.55 -15.09
CA SER A 157 -10.79 45.78 -14.64
C SER A 157 -11.36 47.02 -15.36
N ALA A 158 -11.54 46.93 -16.68
CA ALA A 158 -12.16 47.97 -17.46
C ALA A 158 -13.63 48.23 -17.07
N ARG A 159 -14.36 47.18 -16.74
CA ARG A 159 -15.79 47.27 -16.37
C ARG A 159 -16.00 47.84 -14.99
N HIS A 160 -15.06 47.58 -14.06
CA HIS A 160 -15.16 48.06 -12.68
C HIS A 160 -14.32 49.31 -12.37
N GLY A 161 -13.57 49.83 -13.34
CA GLY A 161 -12.74 51.03 -13.17
C GLY A 161 -11.57 50.88 -12.19
N ARG A 162 -11.22 49.62 -11.80
CA ARG A 162 -10.13 49.30 -10.88
C ARG A 162 -9.45 48.01 -11.32
N LEU A 163 -8.15 47.89 -11.03
CA LEU A 163 -7.42 46.68 -11.38
C LEU A 163 -7.91 45.47 -10.61
N MET A 164 -8.27 44.43 -11.35
CA MET A 164 -8.75 43.14 -10.82
C MET A 164 -7.76 42.06 -11.17
N SER A 165 -7.33 41.27 -10.19
CA SER A 165 -6.44 40.14 -10.36
C SER A 165 -7.24 38.82 -10.38
N LYS A 166 -6.95 37.96 -11.35
CA LYS A 166 -7.52 36.63 -11.42
C LYS A 166 -7.05 35.81 -10.21
N THR A 167 -7.97 35.31 -9.40
CA THR A 167 -7.73 34.25 -8.44
C THR A 167 -7.89 32.92 -9.14
N PHE A 168 -6.83 32.18 -9.21
CA PHE A 168 -6.86 30.84 -9.75
C PHE A 168 -7.13 29.89 -8.58
N GLU A 169 -8.25 29.21 -8.58
CA GLU A 169 -8.35 27.99 -7.80
C GLU A 169 -7.39 27.00 -8.44
N GLN A 170 -6.34 26.68 -7.73
CA GLN A 170 -5.48 25.56 -8.15
C GLN A 170 -6.36 24.33 -8.18
N PRO A 171 -6.53 23.66 -9.32
CA PRO A 171 -7.12 22.32 -9.30
C PRO A 171 -6.19 21.46 -8.45
N LEU A 172 -6.58 21.21 -7.21
CA LEU A 172 -5.85 20.41 -6.21
C LEU A 172 -5.74 18.92 -6.58
N THR A 173 -6.05 18.57 -7.82
CA THR A 173 -6.17 17.17 -8.25
C THR A 173 -5.01 16.73 -9.12
N THR A 174 -3.81 16.65 -8.55
CA THR A 174 -2.77 15.85 -9.20
C THR A 174 -2.99 14.40 -8.79
N ASP A 175 -3.62 13.64 -9.67
CA ASP A 175 -3.75 12.20 -9.47
C ASP A 175 -2.36 11.55 -9.52
N LEU A 176 -2.17 10.53 -8.70
CA LEU A 176 -0.94 9.78 -8.65
C LEU A 176 -1.12 8.42 -9.33
N TRP A 177 -0.18 8.05 -10.19
CA TRP A 177 -0.03 6.69 -10.67
C TRP A 177 1.14 6.01 -9.96
N ILE A 178 0.88 4.87 -9.36
CA ILE A 178 1.89 4.01 -8.73
C ILE A 178 2.21 2.90 -9.72
N LEU A 179 3.47 2.84 -10.17
CA LEU A 179 4.02 1.72 -10.90
C LEU A 179 4.73 0.82 -9.89
N LEU A 180 4.15 -0.34 -9.64
CA LEU A 180 4.67 -1.33 -8.71
C LEU A 180 5.31 -2.47 -9.50
N ASP A 181 6.63 -2.61 -9.36
CA ASP A 181 7.38 -3.70 -9.96
C ASP A 181 7.20 -4.98 -9.14
N LEU A 182 6.59 -5.99 -9.75
CA LEU A 182 6.38 -7.32 -9.19
C LEU A 182 7.02 -8.42 -10.06
N ASP A 183 8.02 -8.06 -10.87
CA ASP A 183 8.83 -9.07 -11.57
C ASP A 183 9.59 -9.92 -10.55
N ARG A 184 9.30 -11.22 -10.54
CA ARG A 184 9.90 -12.18 -9.59
C ARG A 184 11.44 -12.22 -9.64
N ASN A 185 12.04 -11.81 -10.76
CA ASN A 185 13.50 -11.94 -10.96
C ASN A 185 14.30 -10.82 -10.27
N VAL A 186 13.63 -9.73 -9.84
CA VAL A 186 14.31 -8.57 -9.24
C VAL A 186 14.12 -8.50 -7.73
N HIS A 187 13.20 -9.28 -7.19
CA HIS A 187 12.92 -9.30 -5.76
C HIS A 187 13.79 -10.27 -4.98
N THR A 188 14.08 -9.91 -3.72
CA THR A 188 14.88 -10.71 -2.79
C THR A 188 14.38 -10.62 -1.37
N GLY A 189 14.91 -11.47 -0.50
CA GLY A 189 14.51 -11.58 0.89
C GLY A 189 13.30 -12.49 1.10
N GLU A 190 13.00 -12.80 2.35
CA GLU A 190 11.87 -13.66 2.73
C GLU A 190 11.02 -13.03 3.82
N GLY A 191 9.74 -13.37 3.85
CA GLY A 191 8.79 -12.93 4.87
C GLY A 191 8.59 -11.42 4.88
N GLU A 192 8.40 -10.85 6.08
CA GLU A 192 8.11 -9.42 6.28
C GLU A 192 9.26 -8.49 5.85
N GLU A 193 10.48 -9.02 5.81
CA GLU A 193 11.72 -8.29 5.50
C GLU A 193 12.18 -8.52 4.05
N SER A 194 11.26 -8.76 3.14
CA SER A 194 11.56 -8.89 1.71
C SER A 194 11.32 -7.58 0.95
N THR A 195 11.99 -7.42 -0.19
CA THR A 195 11.76 -6.29 -1.09
C THR A 195 10.31 -6.22 -1.58
N VAL A 196 9.63 -7.37 -1.73
CA VAL A 196 8.20 -7.44 -2.11
C VAL A 196 7.33 -6.79 -1.05
N GLU A 197 7.53 -7.14 0.23
CA GLU A 197 6.71 -6.62 1.33
C GLU A 197 6.94 -5.11 1.53
N TYR A 198 8.19 -4.66 1.38
CA TYR A 198 8.50 -3.23 1.43
C TYR A 198 7.87 -2.47 0.25
N ALA A 199 7.95 -3.01 -0.97
CA ALA A 199 7.33 -2.41 -2.15
C ALA A 199 5.81 -2.27 -1.99
N ILE A 200 5.16 -3.32 -1.52
CA ILE A 200 3.70 -3.35 -1.29
C ILE A 200 3.31 -2.42 -0.14
N SER A 201 4.09 -2.38 0.96
CA SER A 201 3.84 -1.46 2.07
C SER A 201 4.00 0.01 1.64
N LEU A 202 4.99 0.32 0.80
CA LEU A 202 5.15 1.65 0.20
C LEU A 202 3.96 2.02 -0.69
N ALA A 203 3.55 1.12 -1.59
CA ALA A 203 2.40 1.35 -2.46
C ALA A 203 1.12 1.59 -1.66
N ALA A 204 0.88 0.79 -0.61
CA ALA A 204 -0.27 0.95 0.29
C ALA A 204 -0.22 2.28 1.05
N SER A 205 0.97 2.66 1.55
CA SER A 205 1.17 3.92 2.27
C SER A 205 0.94 5.14 1.37
N MET A 206 1.42 5.08 0.12
CA MET A 206 1.19 6.13 -0.87
C MET A 206 -0.29 6.24 -1.25
N ALA A 207 -0.94 5.10 -1.51
CA ALA A 207 -2.37 5.08 -1.85
C ALA A 207 -3.21 5.69 -0.72
N SER A 208 -2.94 5.29 0.53
CA SER A 208 -3.62 5.82 1.71
C SER A 208 -3.36 7.31 1.92
N GLN A 209 -2.11 7.78 1.77
CA GLN A 209 -1.77 9.21 1.91
C GLN A 209 -2.44 10.08 0.84
N VAL A 210 -2.46 9.62 -0.42
CA VAL A 210 -3.09 10.35 -1.53
C VAL A 210 -4.60 10.43 -1.33
N HIS A 211 -5.22 9.30 -0.94
CA HIS A 211 -6.65 9.24 -0.67
C HIS A 211 -7.07 10.13 0.50
N SER A 212 -6.31 10.13 1.61
CA SER A 212 -6.60 10.98 2.78
C SER A 212 -6.59 12.48 2.46
N ARG A 213 -5.95 12.87 1.35
CA ARG A 213 -5.92 14.24 0.82
C ARG A 213 -7.00 14.51 -0.24
N GLY A 214 -7.94 13.60 -0.43
CA GLY A 214 -9.02 13.73 -1.41
C GLY A 214 -8.55 13.65 -2.87
N ARG A 215 -7.35 13.09 -3.12
CA ARG A 215 -6.79 12.92 -4.47
C ARG A 215 -7.01 11.50 -4.98
N GLN A 216 -6.97 11.33 -6.29
CA GLN A 216 -7.13 10.03 -6.92
C GLN A 216 -5.79 9.33 -7.06
N VAL A 217 -5.81 8.01 -6.96
CA VAL A 217 -4.65 7.17 -7.14
C VAL A 217 -4.98 6.01 -8.08
N GLY A 218 -4.09 5.75 -9.03
CA GLY A 218 -4.12 4.57 -9.88
C GLY A 218 -2.92 3.67 -9.57
N LEU A 219 -3.04 2.40 -9.88
CA LEU A 219 -1.98 1.42 -9.71
C LEU A 219 -1.77 0.64 -11.01
N ILE A 220 -0.52 0.45 -11.38
CA ILE A 220 -0.08 -0.46 -12.43
C ILE A 220 0.94 -1.40 -11.81
N ALA A 221 0.72 -2.71 -11.98
CA ALA A 221 1.64 -3.73 -11.51
C ALA A 221 1.93 -4.72 -12.64
N ASN A 222 3.20 -5.10 -12.77
CA ASN A 222 3.65 -6.13 -13.71
C ASN A 222 3.62 -7.53 -13.09
N ASP A 223 2.56 -7.81 -12.32
CA ASP A 223 2.26 -9.16 -11.86
C ASP A 223 1.97 -10.11 -13.04
N SER A 224 1.69 -11.37 -12.76
CA SER A 224 1.37 -12.37 -13.80
C SER A 224 0.17 -12.00 -14.69
N LYS A 225 -0.69 -11.08 -14.24
CA LYS A 225 -1.91 -10.63 -14.94
C LYS A 225 -1.74 -9.27 -15.63
N GLY A 226 -0.69 -8.52 -15.31
CA GLY A 226 -0.53 -7.14 -15.77
C GLY A 226 -1.62 -6.22 -15.24
N THR A 227 -1.79 -6.20 -13.92
CA THR A 227 -2.91 -5.52 -13.25
C THR A 227 -2.84 -4.01 -13.42
N ILE A 228 -3.96 -3.40 -13.80
CA ILE A 228 -4.12 -1.94 -13.91
C ILE A 228 -5.41 -1.53 -13.21
N LEU A 229 -5.27 -0.70 -12.18
CA LEU A 229 -6.37 -0.08 -11.44
C LEU A 229 -6.38 1.41 -11.76
N GLU A 230 -7.38 1.84 -12.52
CA GLU A 230 -7.49 3.24 -12.95
C GLU A 230 -7.96 4.14 -11.81
N PRO A 231 -7.51 5.42 -11.75
CA PRO A 231 -7.99 6.37 -10.75
C PRO A 231 -9.48 6.65 -10.95
N HIS A 232 -10.25 6.53 -9.88
CA HIS A 232 -11.67 6.86 -9.87
C HIS A 232 -12.03 7.73 -8.66
N ARG A 233 -13.06 8.58 -8.81
CA ARG A 233 -13.59 9.42 -7.71
C ARG A 233 -14.51 8.66 -6.73
N ALA A 234 -14.70 7.36 -6.90
CA ALA A 234 -15.56 6.59 -6.02
C ALA A 234 -14.98 6.47 -4.61
N VAL A 235 -15.83 6.58 -3.61
CA VAL A 235 -15.52 6.54 -2.16
C VAL A 235 -14.79 5.24 -1.71
N ARG A 236 -14.58 4.27 -2.62
CA ARG A 236 -13.96 2.97 -2.33
C ARG A 236 -12.70 2.68 -3.14
N GLN A 237 -12.10 3.67 -3.76
CA GLN A 237 -10.93 3.46 -4.63
C GLN A 237 -9.71 2.99 -3.84
N ASP A 238 -9.46 3.60 -2.68
CA ASP A 238 -8.40 3.20 -1.76
C ASP A 238 -8.55 1.74 -1.35
N ARG A 239 -9.77 1.30 -1.07
CA ARG A 239 -10.06 -0.08 -0.69
C ARG A 239 -9.76 -1.06 -1.81
N LEU A 240 -10.08 -0.74 -3.07
CA LEU A 240 -9.76 -1.60 -4.21
C LEU A 240 -8.25 -1.82 -4.37
N ILE A 241 -7.46 -0.75 -4.20
CA ILE A 241 -6.00 -0.85 -4.26
C ILE A 241 -5.48 -1.66 -3.06
N LEU A 242 -5.97 -1.41 -1.86
CA LEU A 242 -5.56 -2.16 -0.68
C LEU A 242 -5.99 -3.63 -0.75
N ASP A 243 -7.19 -3.94 -1.25
CA ASP A 243 -7.68 -5.30 -1.49
C ASP A 243 -6.75 -6.06 -2.46
N TYR A 244 -6.34 -5.41 -3.55
CA TYR A 244 -5.37 -5.95 -4.48
C TYR A 244 -4.00 -6.17 -3.80
N LEU A 245 -3.47 -5.14 -3.14
CA LEU A 245 -2.16 -5.20 -2.49
C LEU A 245 -2.12 -6.24 -1.37
N ALA A 246 -3.24 -6.52 -0.71
CA ALA A 246 -3.32 -7.56 0.31
C ALA A 246 -2.98 -8.96 -0.24
N VAL A 247 -3.34 -9.24 -1.50
CA VAL A 247 -3.13 -10.55 -2.13
C VAL A 247 -2.06 -10.56 -3.22
N ALA A 248 -1.51 -9.41 -3.58
CA ALA A 248 -0.50 -9.27 -4.62
C ALA A 248 0.77 -10.06 -4.29
N GLN A 249 1.37 -10.69 -5.29
CA GLN A 249 2.61 -11.45 -5.19
C GLN A 249 3.56 -11.03 -6.31
N ALA A 250 4.87 -11.17 -6.08
CA ALA A 250 5.88 -10.99 -7.12
C ALA A 250 5.94 -12.26 -7.99
N ASP A 251 4.92 -12.46 -8.80
CA ASP A 251 4.77 -13.57 -9.73
C ASP A 251 4.89 -13.14 -11.20
N GLY A 252 5.15 -11.86 -11.43
CA GLY A 252 5.38 -11.29 -12.74
C GLY A 252 6.61 -11.86 -13.44
N ARG A 253 6.58 -11.81 -14.77
CA ARG A 253 7.70 -12.22 -15.65
C ARG A 253 8.07 -11.14 -16.67
N THR A 254 7.40 -10.01 -16.58
CA THR A 254 7.58 -8.89 -17.49
C THR A 254 8.47 -7.87 -16.82
N PRO A 255 9.68 -7.61 -17.34
CA PRO A 255 10.56 -6.58 -16.79
C PRO A 255 9.94 -5.20 -16.82
N LEU A 256 10.33 -4.33 -15.88
CA LEU A 256 9.84 -2.95 -15.80
C LEU A 256 10.00 -2.18 -17.12
N THR A 257 11.06 -2.46 -17.88
CA THR A 257 11.30 -1.89 -19.23
C THR A 257 10.16 -2.18 -20.20
N GLN A 258 9.68 -3.41 -20.22
CA GLN A 258 8.55 -3.79 -21.08
C GLN A 258 7.22 -3.22 -20.54
N THR A 259 7.06 -3.19 -19.22
CA THR A 259 5.89 -2.59 -18.58
C THR A 259 5.76 -1.11 -18.97
N LEU A 260 6.85 -0.35 -18.91
CA LEU A 260 6.88 1.06 -19.30
C LEU A 260 6.56 1.29 -20.80
N ALA A 261 6.77 0.27 -21.63
CA ALA A 261 6.42 0.31 -23.05
C ALA A 261 4.93 0.05 -23.33
N TRP A 262 4.14 -0.33 -22.34
CA TRP A 262 2.71 -0.56 -22.55
C TRP A 262 1.99 0.71 -23.03
N ASP A 263 1.14 0.57 -24.02
CA ASP A 263 0.39 1.70 -24.61
C ASP A 263 -0.41 2.49 -23.58
N LYS A 264 -0.94 1.82 -22.56
CA LYS A 264 -1.67 2.47 -21.46
C LYS A 264 -0.78 3.43 -20.69
N ILE A 265 0.47 3.07 -20.38
CA ILE A 265 1.43 3.93 -19.68
C ILE A 265 1.80 5.13 -20.55
N ARG A 266 2.05 4.89 -21.84
CA ARG A 266 2.40 5.95 -22.80
C ARG A 266 1.28 6.97 -23.00
N ARG A 267 0.03 6.58 -22.77
CA ARG A 267 -1.16 7.44 -22.90
C ARG A 267 -1.63 8.01 -21.55
N LEU A 268 -0.90 7.77 -20.47
CA LEU A 268 -1.25 8.34 -19.17
C LEU A 268 -1.31 9.86 -19.28
N PRO A 269 -2.39 10.50 -18.81
CA PRO A 269 -2.47 11.94 -18.77
C PRO A 269 -1.34 12.52 -17.91
N ARG A 270 -1.02 13.80 -18.10
CA ARG A 270 0.04 14.53 -17.36
C ARG A 270 -0.23 14.52 -15.87
N ARG A 271 0.41 13.59 -15.12
CA ARG A 271 0.14 13.31 -13.69
C ARG A 271 1.45 12.99 -12.97
N ALA A 272 1.38 12.92 -11.64
CA ALA A 272 2.50 12.39 -10.88
C ALA A 272 2.59 10.88 -11.07
N ILE A 273 3.81 10.38 -11.29
CA ILE A 273 4.10 8.94 -11.42
C ILE A 273 5.13 8.59 -10.36
N ALA A 274 4.79 7.60 -9.54
CA ALA A 274 5.71 7.00 -8.58
C ALA A 274 6.06 5.58 -9.03
N VAL A 275 7.34 5.30 -9.18
CA VAL A 275 7.86 3.97 -9.51
C VAL A 275 8.45 3.35 -8.27
N ILE A 276 8.06 2.12 -7.96
CA ILE A 276 8.61 1.33 -6.86
C ILE A 276 9.24 0.09 -7.47
N THR A 277 10.58 -0.02 -7.41
CA THR A 277 11.31 -1.11 -8.05
C THR A 277 12.61 -1.45 -7.31
N PRO A 278 12.98 -2.73 -7.23
CA PRO A 278 14.32 -3.17 -6.85
C PRO A 278 15.26 -3.34 -8.07
N SER A 279 14.79 -3.07 -9.30
CA SER A 279 15.57 -3.30 -10.51
C SER A 279 16.69 -2.28 -10.67
N ALA A 280 17.92 -2.76 -10.75
CA ALA A 280 19.12 -1.96 -11.02
C ALA A 280 19.38 -1.73 -12.53
N ASP A 281 18.55 -2.26 -13.43
CA ASP A 281 18.71 -2.09 -14.88
C ASP A 281 18.49 -0.62 -15.29
N PRO A 282 19.49 0.10 -15.80
CA PRO A 282 19.34 1.51 -16.17
C PRO A 282 18.42 1.73 -17.38
N ALA A 283 18.05 0.68 -18.11
CA ALA A 283 17.24 0.81 -19.31
C ALA A 283 15.81 1.33 -19.00
N TRP A 284 15.23 0.95 -17.85
CA TRP A 284 13.91 1.47 -17.46
C TRP A 284 13.93 2.98 -17.19
N VAL A 285 15.05 3.53 -16.73
CA VAL A 285 15.19 4.97 -16.48
C VAL A 285 15.04 5.77 -17.76
N ARG A 286 15.72 5.35 -18.84
CA ARG A 286 15.62 6.00 -20.16
C ARG A 286 14.19 5.94 -20.71
N LEU A 287 13.52 4.80 -20.53
CA LEU A 287 12.12 4.65 -20.95
C LEU A 287 11.19 5.54 -20.12
N LEU A 288 11.39 5.59 -18.81
CA LEU A 288 10.60 6.45 -17.94
C LEU A 288 10.74 7.92 -18.33
N GLN A 289 11.95 8.37 -18.66
CA GLN A 289 12.21 9.72 -19.17
C GLN A 289 11.51 9.99 -20.50
N SER A 290 11.42 8.99 -21.39
CA SER A 290 10.72 9.13 -22.66
C SER A 290 9.20 9.19 -22.54
N VAL A 291 8.65 8.48 -21.57
CA VAL A 291 7.20 8.48 -21.22
C VAL A 291 6.82 9.77 -20.49
N ARG A 292 7.79 10.38 -19.82
CA ARG A 292 7.61 11.63 -19.11
C ARG A 292 7.20 12.74 -20.07
N GLY A 293 5.99 13.24 -19.96
CA GLY A 293 5.62 14.53 -20.54
C GLY A 293 6.41 15.67 -19.88
N ARG A 294 6.63 16.78 -20.58
CA ARG A 294 7.44 17.94 -20.10
C ARG A 294 7.06 18.51 -18.71
N ARG A 295 6.00 18.02 -18.07
CA ARG A 295 5.40 18.57 -16.85
C ARG A 295 4.90 17.51 -15.85
N SER A 296 5.42 16.29 -15.89
CA SER A 296 5.04 15.24 -14.94
C SER A 296 6.04 15.17 -13.80
N THR A 297 5.58 15.09 -12.55
CA THR A 297 6.43 14.79 -11.40
C THR A 297 6.74 13.30 -11.41
N LEU A 298 8.01 12.96 -11.35
CA LEU A 298 8.47 11.58 -11.22
C LEU A 298 9.07 11.38 -9.84
N ILE A 299 8.63 10.31 -9.19
CA ILE A 299 9.13 9.87 -7.90
C ILE A 299 9.59 8.42 -8.08
N VAL A 300 10.77 8.10 -7.62
CA VAL A 300 11.32 6.74 -7.69
C VAL A 300 11.67 6.27 -6.29
N PHE A 301 11.14 5.13 -5.91
CA PHE A 301 11.57 4.38 -4.75
C PHE A 301 12.36 3.17 -5.23
N TYR A 302 13.67 3.25 -5.08
CA TYR A 302 14.57 2.14 -5.36
C TYR A 302 14.80 1.34 -4.09
N LEU A 303 14.48 0.04 -4.14
CA LEU A 303 14.74 -0.88 -3.03
C LEU A 303 16.14 -1.47 -3.20
N ASP A 304 17.02 -1.15 -2.27
CA ASP A 304 18.43 -1.60 -2.28
C ASP A 304 18.53 -3.10 -1.96
N VAL A 305 18.56 -3.92 -3.01
CA VAL A 305 18.55 -5.39 -2.96
C VAL A 305 19.64 -5.95 -2.03
N GLY A 306 20.83 -5.32 -2.02
CA GLY A 306 21.96 -5.74 -1.16
C GLY A 306 21.57 -5.68 0.32
N SER A 307 20.84 -4.65 0.74
CA SER A 307 20.40 -4.52 2.14
C SER A 307 19.41 -5.61 2.57
N PHE A 308 18.72 -6.26 1.63
CA PHE A 308 17.79 -7.36 1.89
C PHE A 308 18.44 -8.75 1.76
N GLY A 309 19.77 -8.82 1.64
CA GLY A 309 20.51 -10.08 1.55
C GLY A 309 20.64 -10.62 0.10
N GLY A 310 20.29 -9.84 -0.90
CA GLY A 310 20.56 -10.15 -2.29
C GLY A 310 21.96 -9.71 -2.71
N PRO A 311 22.30 -9.86 -4.00
CA PRO A 311 23.60 -9.42 -4.51
C PRO A 311 23.72 -7.90 -4.44
N ASP A 312 24.89 -7.42 -4.06
CA ASP A 312 25.19 -5.99 -4.12
C ASP A 312 25.11 -5.51 -5.55
N GLN A 313 24.18 -4.63 -5.80
CA GLN A 313 23.99 -3.98 -7.08
C GLN A 313 24.38 -2.51 -6.89
N ASN A 314 25.35 -2.04 -7.67
CA ASN A 314 25.70 -0.61 -7.70
C ASN A 314 24.95 0.06 -8.86
N PRO A 315 23.66 0.40 -8.69
CA PRO A 315 22.93 1.04 -9.76
C PRO A 315 23.49 2.44 -10.00
N SER A 316 23.80 2.74 -11.25
CA SER A 316 24.11 4.10 -11.70
C SER A 316 22.90 4.63 -12.47
N PHE A 317 22.04 5.38 -11.79
CA PHE A 317 20.88 6.02 -12.41
C PHE A 317 21.18 7.47 -12.73
N ASP A 318 21.12 7.83 -13.99
CA ASP A 318 21.03 9.23 -14.41
C ASP A 318 19.54 9.58 -14.59
N LEU A 319 18.91 9.94 -13.48
CA LEU A 319 17.50 10.31 -13.46
C LEU A 319 17.23 11.77 -13.84
N GLY A 320 18.30 12.59 -13.94
CA GLY A 320 18.18 14.04 -14.14
C GLY A 320 17.69 14.77 -12.89
N GLN A 321 17.76 16.11 -12.92
CA GLN A 321 17.48 16.97 -11.74
C GLN A 321 16.01 17.02 -11.30
N ASP A 322 15.08 16.57 -12.13
CA ASP A 322 13.64 16.71 -11.91
C ASP A 322 12.97 15.44 -11.40
N VAL A 323 13.73 14.43 -10.97
CA VAL A 323 13.22 13.18 -10.42
C VAL A 323 13.55 13.10 -8.94
N ASP A 324 12.55 12.80 -8.15
CA ASP A 324 12.71 12.58 -6.72
C ASP A 324 13.06 11.11 -6.50
N LEU A 325 14.31 10.82 -6.13
CA LEU A 325 14.76 9.47 -5.84
C LEU A 325 14.86 9.25 -4.34
N TYR A 326 14.27 8.15 -3.90
CA TYR A 326 14.36 7.63 -2.53
C TYR A 326 14.96 6.24 -2.57
N VAL A 327 16.05 6.02 -1.85
CA VAL A 327 16.62 4.69 -1.65
C VAL A 327 16.04 4.11 -0.38
N VAL A 328 15.49 2.91 -0.49
CA VAL A 328 14.84 2.20 0.61
C VAL A 328 15.65 0.97 0.96
N ARG A 329 16.07 0.86 2.20
CA ARG A 329 16.84 -0.25 2.73
C ARG A 329 16.03 -1.04 3.74
N ARG A 330 16.45 -2.25 4.00
CA ARG A 330 15.90 -3.07 5.06
C ARG A 330 16.02 -2.37 6.42
N GLY A 331 14.92 -2.32 7.16
CA GLY A 331 14.84 -1.65 8.46
C GLY A 331 14.55 -0.15 8.41
N ASP A 332 14.47 0.47 7.23
CA ASP A 332 14.20 1.90 7.12
C ASP A 332 12.81 2.27 7.66
N ASP A 333 12.79 3.39 8.36
CA ASP A 333 11.54 4.09 8.70
C ASP A 333 11.11 4.95 7.50
N PHE A 334 9.97 4.60 6.90
CA PHE A 334 9.46 5.31 5.72
C PHE A 334 9.21 6.80 5.98
N ALA A 335 8.90 7.20 7.21
CA ALA A 335 8.71 8.61 7.55
C ALA A 335 10.00 9.44 7.42
N ARG A 336 11.15 8.78 7.47
CA ARG A 336 12.49 9.41 7.46
C ARG A 336 13.23 9.24 6.13
N LEU A 337 12.56 8.73 5.10
CA LEU A 337 13.18 8.60 3.79
C LEU A 337 13.62 9.98 3.27
N VAL A 338 14.87 10.06 2.88
CA VAL A 338 15.49 11.29 2.40
C VAL A 338 15.57 11.27 0.88
N ARG A 339 15.15 12.36 0.26
CA ARG A 339 15.30 12.57 -1.18
C ARG A 339 16.80 12.68 -1.53
N THR A 340 17.24 11.85 -2.44
CA THR A 340 18.60 11.88 -2.97
C THR A 340 18.61 12.69 -4.27
N ARG A 341 19.44 13.72 -4.35
CA ARG A 341 19.52 14.64 -5.51
C ARG A 341 20.69 14.31 -6.47
N ASP A 342 21.65 13.52 -6.04
CA ASP A 342 22.84 13.21 -6.83
C ASP A 342 22.69 11.91 -7.57
N ALA A 343 23.32 11.83 -8.76
CA ALA A 343 23.48 10.57 -9.47
C ALA A 343 24.10 9.55 -8.51
N ILE A 344 23.31 8.53 -8.13
CA ILE A 344 23.78 7.57 -7.14
C ILE A 344 24.86 6.71 -7.81
N ARG A 345 26.09 6.92 -7.40
CA ARG A 345 27.03 5.82 -7.20
C ARG A 345 26.79 5.37 -5.76
N ILE A 346 26.01 4.32 -5.56
CA ILE A 346 25.95 3.65 -4.27
C ILE A 346 27.29 2.93 -4.16
N ALA A 347 28.20 3.53 -3.34
CA ALA A 347 29.51 2.97 -3.05
C ALA A 347 29.37 1.79 -2.09
#